data_c1be76a010da05aa3c0f1fc5f26b3d91
#
_entry.id   c1be76a010da05aa3c0f1fc5f26b3d91
#
_cell.length_a   1.000
_cell.length_b   1.000
_cell.length_c   1.000
_cell.angle_alpha   90.00
_cell.angle_beta   90.00
_cell.angle_gamma   90.00
#
_symmetry.space_group_name_H-M   'P 1'
#
loop_
_entity.id
_entity.type
_entity.pdbx_description
1 polymer ?
#
loop_
_entity_poly.entity_id
_entity_poly.type
_entity_poly.pdbx_seq_one_letter_code
_entity_poly.pdbx_strand_id
1 'polypeptide(L)'
;MSALKDQIRADLKEAMKAKEKERTGTIRMLLAAIQTAETEGAKHEVDDDEIQKIIAREIKKRRESAEIYQTNGREDLAEAELGEAAILEAYQPKQLDDEELASLVDEAVNATGATSMAQMGQVMKEATAKAAGRADGKRLSDCLLYTSPSPRDS
;
A
#
# COMPACT_ATOMS: atom_id res chain seq x y z
N MET A 1 19.18 4.21 9.77
CA MET A 1 18.56 5.42 9.20
C MET A 1 17.83 5.05 7.93
N SER A 2 16.67 5.65 7.73
CA SER A 2 15.83 5.36 6.57
C SER A 2 16.00 6.46 5.53
N ALA A 3 16.39 6.10 4.32
CA ALA A 3 16.48 7.03 3.19
C ALA A 3 15.10 7.60 2.84
N LEU A 4 14.07 6.76 2.94
CA LEU A 4 12.68 7.17 2.69
C LEU A 4 12.22 8.21 3.72
N LYS A 5 12.56 8.03 4.99
CA LYS A 5 12.22 8.99 6.04
C LYS A 5 12.87 10.34 5.78
N ASP A 6 14.13 10.33 5.36
CA ASP A 6 14.86 11.56 5.02
C ASP A 6 14.23 12.26 3.82
N GLN A 7 13.80 11.51 2.82
CA GLN A 7 13.10 12.04 1.65
C GLN A 7 11.77 12.69 2.05
N ILE A 8 11.01 12.04 2.92
CA ILE A 8 9.74 12.57 3.41
C ILE A 8 9.96 13.89 4.15
N ARG A 9 10.99 13.97 4.98
CA ARG A 9 11.34 15.21 5.70
C ARG A 9 11.75 16.33 4.75
N ALA A 10 12.53 16.01 3.71
CA ALA A 10 12.93 16.98 2.69
C ALA A 10 11.71 17.49 1.92
N ASP A 11 10.80 16.62 1.58
CA ASP A 11 9.56 16.97 0.88
C ASP A 11 8.66 17.84 1.74
N LEU A 12 8.66 17.63 3.06
CA LEU A 12 7.92 18.52 3.97
C LEU A 12 8.46 19.95 3.89
N LYS A 13 9.78 20.13 3.94
CA LYS A 13 10.38 21.45 3.82
C LYS A 13 10.04 22.11 2.50
N GLU A 14 10.11 21.36 1.41
CA GLU A 14 9.77 21.85 0.09
C GLU A 14 8.31 22.27 -0.01
N ALA A 15 7.39 21.46 0.50
CA ALA A 15 5.96 21.78 0.52
C ALA A 15 5.67 23.03 1.34
N MET A 16 6.33 23.18 2.47
CA MET A 16 6.20 24.39 3.30
C MET A 16 6.69 25.64 2.57
N LYS A 17 7.81 25.56 1.88
CA LYS A 17 8.35 26.68 1.08
C LYS A 17 7.43 27.04 -0.07
N ALA A 18 6.83 26.04 -0.71
CA ALA A 18 5.90 26.23 -1.83
C ALA A 18 4.50 26.63 -1.36
N LYS A 19 4.26 26.67 -0.05
CA LYS A 19 2.96 26.98 0.56
C LYS A 19 1.84 26.03 0.12
N GLU A 20 2.17 24.78 -0.12
CA GLU A 20 1.24 23.73 -0.46
C GLU A 20 0.63 23.16 0.83
N LYS A 21 -0.47 23.73 1.30
CA LYS A 21 -1.06 23.40 2.60
C LYS A 21 -1.51 21.95 2.69
N GLU A 22 -2.16 21.42 1.66
CA GLU A 22 -2.65 20.04 1.64
C GLU A 22 -1.49 19.05 1.72
N ARG A 23 -0.48 19.23 0.90
CA ARG A 23 0.70 18.39 0.89
C ARG A 23 1.45 18.46 2.21
N THR A 24 1.64 19.65 2.74
CA THR A 24 2.29 19.87 4.04
C THR A 24 1.55 19.12 5.16
N GLY A 25 0.23 19.28 5.23
CA GLY A 25 -0.58 18.61 6.24
C GLY A 25 -0.52 17.09 6.14
N THR A 26 -0.61 16.56 4.92
CA THR A 26 -0.55 15.12 4.69
C THR A 26 0.82 14.55 5.08
N ILE A 27 1.91 15.21 4.70
CA ILE A 27 3.26 14.76 5.05
C ILE A 27 3.48 14.81 6.56
N ARG A 28 2.98 15.85 7.24
CA ARG A 28 3.05 15.93 8.70
C ARG A 28 2.32 14.78 9.37
N MET A 29 1.16 14.41 8.87
CA MET A 29 0.40 13.27 9.40
C MET A 29 1.17 11.96 9.20
N LEU A 30 1.82 11.80 8.06
CA LEU A 30 2.66 10.63 7.79
C LEU A 30 3.83 10.56 8.76
N LEU A 31 4.53 11.67 8.98
CA LEU A 31 5.65 11.70 9.92
C LEU A 31 5.19 11.41 11.35
N ALA A 32 4.01 11.89 11.74
CA ALA A 32 3.42 11.58 13.04
C ALA A 32 3.12 10.08 13.18
N ALA A 33 2.60 9.44 12.12
CA ALA A 33 2.35 8.01 12.11
C ALA A 33 3.66 7.21 12.23
N ILE A 34 4.71 7.65 11.57
CA ILE A 34 6.05 7.04 11.67
C ILE A 34 6.57 7.17 13.11
N GLN A 35 6.46 8.35 13.69
CA GLN A 35 6.90 8.57 15.06
C GLN A 35 6.14 7.70 16.06
N THR A 36 4.85 7.56 15.86
CA THR A 36 4.02 6.68 16.70
C THR A 36 4.51 5.23 16.60
N ALA A 37 4.81 4.74 15.41
CA ALA A 37 5.34 3.40 15.22
C ALA A 37 6.69 3.22 15.90
N GLU A 38 7.55 4.25 15.89
CA GLU A 38 8.85 4.21 16.56
C GLU A 38 8.75 4.17 18.06
N THR A 39 7.65 4.66 18.62
CA THR A 39 7.45 4.70 20.09
C THR A 39 6.56 3.59 20.62
N GLU A 40 5.87 2.84 19.74
CA GLU A 40 5.05 1.71 20.15
C GLU A 40 5.94 0.55 20.60
N GLY A 41 5.59 -0.06 21.73
CA GLY A 41 6.35 -1.18 22.28
C GLY A 41 7.78 -0.78 22.64
N ALA A 42 8.76 -1.56 22.19
CA ALA A 42 10.16 -1.22 22.35
C ALA A 42 10.53 -0.12 21.34
N LYS A 43 11.13 0.95 21.81
CA LYS A 43 11.58 2.04 20.94
C LYS A 43 12.55 1.51 19.90
N HIS A 44 12.26 1.77 18.63
CA HIS A 44 13.14 1.38 17.54
C HIS A 44 13.01 2.39 16.38
N GLU A 45 14.02 2.42 15.54
CA GLU A 45 13.99 3.23 14.32
C GLU A 45 13.32 2.40 13.23
N VAL A 46 12.32 2.96 12.56
CA VAL A 46 11.65 2.26 11.46
C VAL A 46 12.52 2.30 10.21
N ASP A 47 12.56 1.18 9.50
CA ASP A 47 13.23 1.08 8.20
C ASP A 47 12.26 1.43 7.07
N ASP A 48 12.78 1.42 5.83
CA ASP A 48 11.98 1.76 4.65
C ASP A 48 10.79 0.81 4.46
N ASP A 49 10.97 -0.47 4.74
CA ASP A 49 9.89 -1.46 4.62
C ASP A 49 8.76 -1.19 5.60
N GLU A 50 9.10 -0.85 6.84
CA GLU A 50 8.10 -0.48 7.86
C GLU A 50 7.37 0.80 7.46
N ILE A 51 8.08 1.78 6.91
CA ILE A 51 7.48 3.03 6.43
C ILE A 51 6.52 2.74 5.28
N GLN A 52 6.88 1.86 4.36
CA GLN A 52 5.98 1.47 3.26
C GLN A 52 4.70 0.82 3.77
N LYS A 53 4.78 0.02 4.82
CA LYS A 53 3.59 -0.56 5.47
C LYS A 53 2.71 0.51 6.11
N ILE A 54 3.32 1.50 6.74
CA ILE A 54 2.59 2.63 7.34
C ILE A 54 1.88 3.42 6.25
N ILE A 55 2.57 3.73 5.16
CA ILE A 55 2.01 4.45 4.01
C ILE A 55 0.82 3.68 3.43
N ALA A 56 0.96 2.38 3.23
CA ALA A 56 -0.11 1.54 2.70
C ALA A 56 -1.36 1.57 3.58
N ARG A 57 -1.19 1.51 4.91
CA ARG A 57 -2.31 1.62 5.86
C ARG A 57 -2.97 2.99 5.80
N GLU A 58 -2.18 4.04 5.71
CA GLU A 58 -2.71 5.41 5.65
C GLU A 58 -3.48 5.66 4.37
N ILE A 59 -3.01 5.14 3.25
CA ILE A 59 -3.72 5.21 1.98
C ILE A 59 -5.04 4.46 2.07
N LYS A 60 -5.02 3.25 2.61
CA LYS A 60 -6.23 2.43 2.76
C LYS A 60 -7.28 3.12 3.61
N LYS A 61 -6.89 3.70 4.73
CA LYS A 61 -7.80 4.46 5.61
C LYS A 61 -8.47 5.61 4.87
N ARG A 62 -7.69 6.35 4.08
CA ARG A 62 -8.23 7.49 3.33
C ARG A 62 -9.17 7.06 2.22
N ARG A 63 -8.86 5.98 1.53
CA ARG A 63 -9.76 5.43 0.51
C ARG A 63 -11.07 4.93 1.10
N GLU A 64 -11.01 4.27 2.25
CA GLU A 64 -12.20 3.81 2.97
C GLU A 64 -13.06 4.99 3.43
N SER A 65 -12.42 6.04 3.97
CA SER A 65 -13.12 7.26 4.36
C SER A 65 -13.78 7.94 3.16
N ALA A 66 -13.06 8.01 2.04
CA ALA A 66 -13.58 8.60 0.81
C ALA A 66 -14.83 7.85 0.32
N GLU A 67 -14.80 6.53 0.38
CA GLU A 67 -15.94 5.69 -0.01
C GLU A 67 -17.16 5.96 0.86
N ILE A 68 -16.96 6.08 2.16
CA ILE A 68 -18.03 6.41 3.11
C ILE A 68 -18.62 7.79 2.80
N TYR A 69 -17.76 8.78 2.55
CA TYR A 69 -18.21 10.13 2.20
C TYR A 69 -18.98 10.15 0.88
N GLN A 70 -18.54 9.41 -0.12
CA GLN A 70 -19.27 9.30 -1.40
C GLN A 70 -20.66 8.71 -1.20
N THR A 71 -20.75 7.65 -0.40
CA THR A 71 -22.02 6.99 -0.08
C THR A 71 -22.99 7.95 0.61
N ASN A 72 -22.46 8.86 1.41
CA ASN A 72 -23.27 9.85 2.14
C ASN A 72 -23.46 11.17 1.38
N GLY A 73 -23.09 11.23 0.11
CA GLY A 73 -23.25 12.41 -0.73
C GLY A 73 -22.28 13.56 -0.43
N ARG A 74 -21.19 13.28 0.28
CA ARG A 74 -20.18 14.29 0.63
C ARG A 74 -18.95 14.16 -0.26
N GLU A 75 -19.12 14.44 -1.55
CA GLU A 75 -18.04 14.34 -2.52
C GLU A 75 -16.88 15.29 -2.25
N ASP A 76 -17.14 16.43 -1.64
CA ASP A 76 -16.12 17.40 -1.24
C ASP A 76 -15.12 16.80 -0.25
N LEU A 77 -15.63 16.07 0.75
CA LEU A 77 -14.78 15.38 1.73
C LEU A 77 -14.09 14.15 1.14
N ALA A 78 -14.80 13.45 0.25
CA ALA A 78 -14.20 12.30 -0.45
C ALA A 78 -13.02 12.73 -1.31
N GLU A 79 -13.13 13.83 -2.05
CA GLU A 79 -12.05 14.36 -2.87
C GLU A 79 -10.84 14.76 -2.03
N ALA A 80 -11.06 15.35 -0.87
CA ALA A 80 -9.99 15.72 0.05
C ALA A 80 -9.22 14.48 0.52
N GLU A 81 -9.95 13.41 0.89
CA GLU A 81 -9.32 12.15 1.31
C GLU A 81 -8.54 11.50 0.16
N LEU A 82 -9.10 11.48 -1.04
CA LEU A 82 -8.43 10.92 -2.21
C LEU A 82 -7.20 11.74 -2.61
N GLY A 83 -7.25 13.06 -2.45
CA GLY A 83 -6.09 13.93 -2.67
C GLY A 83 -4.95 13.62 -1.73
N GLU A 84 -5.24 13.40 -0.44
CA GLU A 84 -4.25 12.98 0.55
C GLU A 84 -3.67 11.60 0.21
N ALA A 85 -4.52 10.67 -0.21
CA ALA A 85 -4.07 9.34 -0.63
C ALA A 85 -3.12 9.43 -1.81
N ALA A 86 -3.40 10.28 -2.79
CA ALA A 86 -2.55 10.48 -3.96
C ALA A 86 -1.15 11.00 -3.56
N ILE A 87 -1.08 11.90 -2.60
CA ILE A 87 0.19 12.41 -2.08
C ILE A 87 1.02 11.27 -1.47
N LEU A 88 0.38 10.40 -0.70
CA LEU A 88 1.05 9.26 -0.08
C LEU A 88 1.46 8.20 -1.10
N GLU A 89 0.67 8.01 -2.15
CA GLU A 89 0.96 7.04 -3.21
C GLU A 89 2.27 7.35 -3.94
N ALA A 90 2.68 8.61 -3.99
CA ALA A 90 3.94 9.02 -4.59
C ALA A 90 5.16 8.37 -3.93
N TYR A 91 5.04 7.95 -2.67
CA TYR A 91 6.11 7.28 -1.93
C TYR A 91 6.10 5.77 -2.07
N GLN A 92 5.05 5.20 -2.64
CA GLN A 92 4.99 3.75 -2.85
C GLN A 92 5.84 3.35 -4.05
N PRO A 93 6.41 2.13 -4.03
CA PRO A 93 7.05 1.60 -5.22
C PRO A 93 6.06 1.59 -6.38
N LYS A 94 6.57 1.67 -7.61
CA LYS A 94 5.72 1.60 -8.79
C LYS A 94 4.81 0.39 -8.72
N GLN A 95 3.51 0.62 -8.81
CA GLN A 95 2.53 -0.46 -8.76
C GLN A 95 2.64 -1.34 -10.01
N LEU A 96 2.44 -2.63 -9.81
CA LEU A 96 2.45 -3.59 -10.90
C LEU A 96 1.23 -3.38 -11.80
N ASP A 97 1.41 -3.43 -13.12
CA ASP A 97 0.28 -3.50 -14.03
C ASP A 97 -0.33 -4.90 -14.00
N ASP A 98 -1.45 -5.11 -14.69
CA ASP A 98 -2.17 -6.40 -14.62
C ASP A 98 -1.33 -7.55 -15.18
N GLU A 99 -0.56 -7.31 -16.23
CA GLU A 99 0.31 -8.31 -16.83
C GLU A 99 1.47 -8.70 -15.90
N GLU A 100 2.12 -7.70 -15.31
CA GLU A 100 3.19 -7.92 -14.32
C GLU A 100 2.66 -8.66 -13.09
N LEU A 101 1.47 -8.29 -12.63
CA LEU A 101 0.82 -8.92 -11.49
C LEU A 101 0.50 -10.39 -11.78
N ALA A 102 -0.04 -10.69 -12.95
CA ALA A 102 -0.33 -12.05 -13.37
C ALA A 102 0.93 -12.92 -13.42
N SER A 103 2.03 -12.38 -13.97
CA SER A 103 3.32 -13.07 -14.00
C SER A 103 3.82 -13.39 -12.59
N LEU A 104 3.72 -12.43 -11.69
CA LEU A 104 4.16 -12.60 -10.30
C LEU A 104 3.33 -13.66 -9.59
N VAL A 105 2.02 -13.67 -9.80
CA VAL A 105 1.12 -14.67 -9.21
C VAL A 105 1.44 -16.05 -9.77
N ASP A 106 1.69 -16.17 -11.07
CA ASP A 106 2.06 -17.44 -11.70
C ASP A 106 3.36 -17.97 -11.09
N GLU A 107 4.36 -17.12 -10.87
CA GLU A 107 5.59 -17.50 -10.20
C GLU A 107 5.33 -18.01 -8.79
N ALA A 108 4.46 -17.35 -8.04
CA ALA A 108 4.12 -17.77 -6.69
C ALA A 108 3.41 -19.11 -6.67
N VAL A 109 2.49 -19.35 -7.60
CA VAL A 109 1.79 -20.63 -7.76
C VAL A 109 2.79 -21.73 -8.08
N ASN A 110 3.69 -21.47 -9.02
CA ASN A 110 4.71 -22.45 -9.41
C ASN A 110 5.69 -22.75 -8.27
N ALA A 111 6.09 -21.73 -7.52
CA ALA A 111 7.05 -21.88 -6.41
C ALA A 111 6.47 -22.72 -5.26
N THR A 112 5.17 -22.57 -4.99
CA THR A 112 4.50 -23.32 -3.91
C THR A 112 3.92 -24.64 -4.37
N GLY A 113 3.81 -24.88 -5.68
CA GLY A 113 3.17 -26.06 -6.23
C GLY A 113 1.69 -26.13 -5.93
N ALA A 114 1.05 -25.00 -5.68
CA ALA A 114 -0.37 -24.95 -5.32
C ALA A 114 -1.25 -25.46 -6.44
N THR A 115 -2.07 -26.47 -6.12
CA THR A 115 -2.99 -27.07 -7.08
C THR A 115 -4.45 -27.04 -6.61
N SER A 116 -4.69 -26.54 -5.41
CA SER A 116 -6.04 -26.50 -4.83
C SER A 116 -6.25 -25.22 -4.02
N MET A 117 -7.52 -24.93 -3.73
CA MET A 117 -7.90 -23.79 -2.90
C MET A 117 -7.33 -23.89 -1.47
N ALA A 118 -7.08 -25.10 -0.99
CA ALA A 118 -6.50 -25.30 0.34
C ALA A 118 -5.08 -24.71 0.45
N GLN A 119 -4.39 -24.50 -0.66
CA GLN A 119 -3.03 -23.95 -0.71
C GLN A 119 -3.00 -22.47 -1.01
N MET A 120 -4.16 -21.84 -1.19
CA MET A 120 -4.24 -20.40 -1.53
C MET A 120 -3.58 -19.48 -0.50
N GLY A 121 -3.64 -19.85 0.78
CA GLY A 121 -3.01 -19.07 1.83
C GLY A 121 -1.49 -18.98 1.65
N GLN A 122 -0.85 -20.07 1.26
CA GLN A 122 0.58 -20.10 0.98
C GLN A 122 0.92 -19.30 -0.28
N VAL A 123 0.09 -19.42 -1.31
CA VAL A 123 0.27 -18.67 -2.56
C VAL A 123 0.16 -17.18 -2.30
N MET A 124 -0.84 -16.75 -1.52
CA MET A 124 -1.01 -15.34 -1.15
C MET A 124 0.20 -14.81 -0.39
N LYS A 125 0.72 -15.59 0.55
CA LYS A 125 1.89 -15.19 1.33
C LYS A 125 3.10 -15.02 0.42
N GLU A 126 3.34 -15.95 -0.48
CA GLU A 126 4.44 -15.91 -1.42
C GLU A 126 4.29 -14.74 -2.40
N ALA A 127 3.10 -14.54 -2.94
CA ALA A 127 2.81 -13.45 -3.86
C ALA A 127 2.98 -12.09 -3.18
N THR A 128 2.54 -11.95 -1.93
CA THR A 128 2.70 -10.72 -1.16
C THR A 128 4.18 -10.40 -0.94
N ALA A 129 4.98 -11.41 -0.60
CA ALA A 129 6.42 -11.24 -0.42
C ALA A 129 7.10 -10.81 -1.72
N LYS A 130 6.74 -11.43 -2.84
CA LYS A 130 7.31 -11.10 -4.17
C LYS A 130 6.88 -9.72 -4.64
N ALA A 131 5.65 -9.32 -4.35
CA ALA A 131 5.15 -8.00 -4.73
C ALA A 131 5.82 -6.87 -3.96
N ALA A 132 6.25 -7.13 -2.71
CA ALA A 132 6.98 -6.19 -1.87
C ALA A 132 6.33 -4.80 -1.81
N GLY A 133 5.01 -4.74 -1.63
CA GLY A 133 4.26 -3.49 -1.56
C GLY A 133 3.86 -2.89 -2.91
N ARG A 134 4.21 -3.55 -4.03
CA ARG A 134 3.88 -3.07 -5.38
C ARG A 134 2.48 -3.46 -5.85
N ALA A 135 1.75 -4.19 -5.04
CA ALA A 135 0.34 -4.51 -5.27
C ALA A 135 -0.33 -4.74 -3.93
N ASP A 136 -1.61 -4.36 -3.80
CA ASP A 136 -2.34 -4.60 -2.57
C ASP A 136 -2.88 -6.03 -2.51
N GLY A 137 -3.28 -6.46 -1.30
CA GLY A 137 -3.75 -7.82 -1.07
C GLY A 137 -5.01 -8.15 -1.86
N LYS A 138 -5.88 -7.18 -2.09
CA LYS A 138 -7.10 -7.38 -2.86
C LYS A 138 -6.78 -7.67 -4.32
N ARG A 139 -5.88 -6.91 -4.94
CA ARG A 139 -5.46 -7.15 -6.32
C ARG A 139 -4.81 -8.50 -6.49
N LEU A 140 -3.95 -8.90 -5.52
CA LEU A 140 -3.33 -10.22 -5.53
C LEU A 140 -4.36 -11.33 -5.40
N SER A 141 -5.31 -11.17 -4.50
CA SER A 141 -6.38 -12.16 -4.29
C SER A 141 -7.25 -12.32 -5.53
N ASP A 142 -7.66 -11.21 -6.15
CA ASP A 142 -8.46 -11.23 -7.37
C ASP A 142 -7.71 -11.90 -8.51
N CYS A 143 -6.44 -11.61 -8.65
CA CYS A 143 -5.59 -12.22 -9.67
C CYS A 143 -5.44 -13.72 -9.46
N LEU A 144 -5.28 -14.17 -8.21
CA LEU A 144 -5.19 -15.60 -7.89
C LEU A 144 -6.44 -16.36 -8.26
N LEU A 145 -7.61 -15.76 -8.06
CA LEU A 145 -8.89 -16.40 -8.41
C LEU A 145 -9.00 -16.65 -9.91
N TYR A 146 -8.37 -15.79 -10.75
CA TYR A 146 -8.40 -15.95 -12.20
C TYR A 146 -7.28 -16.84 -12.74
N THR A 147 -6.12 -16.87 -12.08
CA THR A 147 -4.93 -17.56 -12.60
C THR A 147 -4.65 -18.90 -11.93
N SER A 148 -5.20 -19.13 -10.74
CA SER A 148 -5.03 -20.41 -10.05
C SER A 148 -5.67 -21.56 -10.83
N PRO A 149 -5.02 -22.74 -10.85
CA PRO A 149 -5.68 -23.92 -11.44
C PRO A 149 -7.01 -24.20 -10.74
N SER A 150 -8.03 -24.41 -11.53
CA SER A 150 -9.35 -24.75 -11.03
C SER A 150 -9.66 -26.20 -11.37
N PRO A 151 -10.47 -26.91 -10.55
CA PRO A 151 -10.86 -28.28 -10.88
C PRO A 151 -11.54 -28.42 -12.24
N ARG A 152 -12.12 -27.34 -12.75
CA ARG A 152 -12.76 -27.36 -14.06
C ARG A 152 -11.79 -27.36 -15.23
N ASP A 153 -10.55 -26.91 -14.98
CA ASP A 153 -9.52 -26.77 -16.01
C ASP A 153 -8.62 -28.00 -16.10
N SER A 154 -8.85 -28.97 -15.26
CA SER A 154 -8.08 -30.21 -15.23
C SER A 154 -8.73 -31.31 -16.04
#